data_2fbc5e2a600a8c0393cbc0c13f5b5df4
#
_entry.id   2fbc5e2a600a8c0393cbc0c13f5b5df4
#
_cell.length_a   1.000
_cell.length_b   1.000
_cell.length_c   1.000
_cell.angle_alpha   90.00
_cell.angle_beta   90.00
_cell.angle_gamma   90.00
#
_symmetry.space_group_name_H-M   'P 1'
#
loop_
_entity.id
_entity.type
_entity.pdbx_description
1 polymer ?
#
loop_
_entity_poly.entity_id
_entity_poly.type
_entity_poly.pdbx_seq_one_letter_code
_entity_poly.pdbx_strand_id
1 'polypeptide(L)'
;METGNFLPTLFIHESDQVRYFQFAVGSGIGELRESVRSSLAQANAVAYALAYDSSLESDGVTNDALCIETCDNDDEQGIVLAMTYCRDDGSNSNLEFVGYAEKLLP
;
A
#
# COMPACT_ATOMS: atom_id res chain seq x y z
N MET A 1 9.55 -19.71 2.31
CA MET A 1 9.38 -19.12 2.37
C MET A 1 9.37 -18.30 2.18
N GLU A 2 9.40 -18.17 1.53
CA GLU A 2 9.30 -17.46 1.40
C GLU A 2 8.94 -16.79 1.78
N THR A 3 9.00 -17.08 1.74
CA THR A 3 8.47 -16.42 2.16
C THR A 3 8.27 -15.32 2.71
N GLY A 4 7.86 -15.09 3.08
CA GLY A 4 7.82 -13.81 3.72
C GLY A 4 7.21 -12.69 2.96
N ASN A 5 6.45 -12.98 1.96
CA ASN A 5 5.76 -11.93 1.23
C ASN A 5 4.50 -11.53 1.99
N PHE A 6 4.36 -10.23 2.17
CA PHE A 6 3.19 -9.64 2.78
C PHE A 6 2.07 -9.58 1.74
N LEU A 7 0.89 -10.05 2.09
CA LEU A 7 -0.26 -9.95 1.18
C LEU A 7 -0.73 -8.50 1.12
N PRO A 8 -0.94 -7.95 -0.08
CA PRO A 8 -1.47 -6.60 -0.18
C PRO A 8 -2.78 -6.48 0.58
N THR A 9 -2.90 -5.48 1.42
CA THR A 9 -4.06 -5.30 2.28
C THR A 9 -4.62 -3.89 2.08
N LEU A 10 -5.91 -3.83 1.79
CA LEU A 10 -6.62 -2.58 1.62
C LEU A 10 -7.50 -2.34 2.83
N PHE A 11 -7.33 -1.19 3.46
CA PHE A 11 -8.20 -0.72 4.54
C PHE A 11 -9.11 0.35 3.96
N ILE A 12 -10.41 0.16 4.08
CA ILE A 12 -11.40 1.11 3.58
C ILE A 12 -12.08 1.76 4.77
N HIS A 13 -11.96 3.06 4.86
CA HIS A 13 -12.64 3.84 5.91
C HIS A 13 -13.95 4.36 5.33
N GLU A 14 -15.04 3.89 5.89
CA GLU A 14 -16.38 4.40 5.61
C GLU A 14 -16.79 5.28 6.78
N SER A 15 -17.87 6.02 6.65
CA SER A 15 -18.24 7.01 7.68
C SER A 15 -18.49 6.38 9.06
N ASP A 16 -18.87 5.12 9.11
CA ASP A 16 -19.26 4.46 10.34
C ASP A 16 -18.45 3.19 10.65
N GLN A 17 -17.51 2.81 9.80
CA GLN A 17 -16.75 1.58 10.03
C GLN A 17 -15.48 1.56 9.17
N VAL A 18 -14.57 0.67 9.54
CA VAL A 18 -13.39 0.37 8.75
C VAL A 18 -13.47 -1.09 8.35
N ARG A 19 -13.28 -1.37 7.08
CA ARG A 19 -13.23 -2.74 6.56
C ARG A 19 -11.87 -2.98 5.92
N TYR A 20 -11.48 -4.23 5.80
CA TYR A 20 -10.22 -4.52 5.13
C TYR A 20 -10.37 -5.75 4.23
N PHE A 21 -9.53 -5.79 3.20
CA PHE A 21 -9.47 -6.89 2.25
C PHE A 21 -8.02 -7.22 1.98
N GLN A 22 -7.73 -8.50 1.81
CA GLN A 22 -6.41 -8.94 1.37
C GLN A 22 -6.52 -9.45 -0.06
N PHE A 23 -5.51 -9.18 -0.87
CA PHE A 23 -5.48 -9.58 -2.27
C PHE A 23 -4.49 -10.70 -2.47
N ALA A 24 -4.75 -11.56 -3.46
CA ALA A 24 -3.85 -12.66 -3.78
C ALA A 24 -2.53 -12.12 -4.33
N VAL A 25 -1.46 -12.82 -4.01
CA VAL A 25 -0.13 -12.53 -4.56
C VAL A 25 -0.08 -13.01 -6.00
N GLY A 26 0.79 -12.40 -6.80
CA GLY A 26 1.06 -12.85 -8.15
C GLY A 26 0.54 -11.94 -9.24
N SER A 27 -0.32 -11.00 -8.90
CA SER A 27 -0.76 -9.97 -9.84
C SER A 27 0.24 -8.83 -9.85
N GLY A 28 0.38 -8.16 -10.97
CA GLY A 28 1.20 -6.97 -11.06
C GLY A 28 0.57 -5.81 -10.32
N ILE A 29 1.35 -4.75 -10.09
CA ILE A 29 0.87 -3.58 -9.37
C ILE A 29 -0.31 -2.92 -10.10
N GLY A 30 -0.31 -2.95 -11.43
CA GLY A 30 -1.41 -2.38 -12.20
C GLY A 30 -2.73 -3.10 -11.94
N GLU A 31 -2.69 -4.43 -11.88
CA GLU A 31 -3.89 -5.21 -11.59
C GLU A 31 -4.35 -5.01 -10.16
N LEU A 32 -3.39 -4.90 -9.23
CA LEU A 32 -3.71 -4.61 -7.84
C LEU A 32 -4.43 -3.28 -7.73
N ARG A 33 -3.92 -2.25 -8.39
CA ARG A 33 -4.53 -0.92 -8.33
C ARG A 33 -5.93 -0.92 -8.92
N GLU A 34 -6.16 -1.66 -10.01
CA GLU A 34 -7.50 -1.76 -10.59
C GLU A 34 -8.47 -2.49 -9.66
N SER A 35 -8.00 -3.53 -8.98
CA SER A 35 -8.83 -4.22 -7.99
C SER A 35 -9.19 -3.31 -6.82
N VAL A 36 -8.24 -2.51 -6.37
CA VAL A 36 -8.46 -1.54 -5.30
C VAL A 36 -9.49 -0.50 -5.74
N ARG A 37 -9.33 0.03 -6.95
CA ARG A 37 -10.26 1.02 -7.52
C ARG A 37 -11.68 0.47 -7.54
N SER A 38 -11.82 -0.78 -7.99
CA SER A 38 -13.11 -1.43 -8.06
C SER A 38 -13.73 -1.61 -6.67
N SER A 39 -12.92 -2.04 -5.70
CA SER A 39 -13.38 -2.21 -4.33
C SER A 39 -13.85 -0.90 -3.72
N LEU A 40 -13.09 0.17 -3.96
CA LEU A 40 -13.43 1.49 -3.42
C LEU A 40 -14.69 2.05 -4.08
N ALA A 41 -14.89 1.78 -5.37
CA ALA A 41 -16.07 2.25 -6.08
C ALA A 41 -17.35 1.58 -5.57
N GLN A 42 -17.24 0.36 -5.06
CA GLN A 42 -18.39 -0.37 -4.54
C GLN A 42 -18.69 -0.07 -3.07
N ALA A 43 -17.79 0.62 -2.40
CA ALA A 43 -17.95 0.99 -1.00
C ALA A 43 -18.28 2.48 -0.89
N ASN A 44 -18.77 2.88 0.28
CA ASN A 44 -18.95 4.30 0.59
C ASN A 44 -17.67 4.83 1.24
N ALA A 45 -16.55 4.68 0.55
CA ALA A 45 -15.25 4.99 1.08
C ALA A 45 -15.02 6.49 1.17
N VAL A 46 -14.58 6.96 2.32
CA VAL A 46 -14.16 8.36 2.50
C VAL A 46 -12.63 8.47 2.57
N ALA A 47 -11.95 7.36 2.82
CA ALA A 47 -10.49 7.30 2.83
C ALA A 47 -10.06 5.85 2.66
N TYR A 48 -8.79 5.65 2.33
CA TYR A 48 -8.25 4.30 2.27
C TYR A 48 -6.75 4.28 2.62
N ALA A 49 -6.28 3.10 2.99
CA ALA A 49 -4.86 2.81 3.13
C ALA A 49 -4.59 1.48 2.44
N LEU A 50 -3.60 1.46 1.58
CA LEU A 50 -3.20 0.24 0.86
C LEU A 50 -1.76 -0.09 1.25
N ALA A 51 -1.57 -1.26 1.86
CA ALA A 51 -0.26 -1.71 2.29
C ALA A 51 0.20 -2.86 1.40
N TYR A 52 1.44 -2.82 0.92
CA TYR A 52 1.97 -3.86 0.05
C TYR A 52 3.48 -3.90 0.13
N ASP A 53 4.05 -5.06 -0.22
CA ASP A 53 5.50 -5.22 -0.32
C ASP A 53 5.99 -4.62 -1.63
N SER A 54 7.17 -4.02 -1.57
CA SER A 54 7.82 -3.46 -2.73
C SER A 54 9.33 -3.51 -2.50
N SER A 55 10.08 -2.78 -3.30
CA SER A 55 11.51 -2.62 -3.09
C SER A 55 11.88 -1.18 -3.39
N LEU A 56 12.89 -0.70 -2.70
CA LEU A 56 13.42 0.64 -2.92
C LEU A 56 14.91 0.54 -3.21
N GLU A 57 15.36 1.30 -4.20
CA GLU A 57 16.77 1.38 -4.53
C GLU A 57 17.36 2.66 -3.94
N SER A 58 18.49 2.50 -3.26
CA SER A 58 19.20 3.62 -2.68
C SER A 58 20.70 3.33 -2.80
N ASP A 59 21.44 4.25 -3.40
CA ASP A 59 22.89 4.13 -3.57
C ASP A 59 23.30 2.83 -4.27
N GLY A 60 22.50 2.38 -5.23
CA GLY A 60 22.76 1.16 -5.98
C GLY A 60 22.39 -0.13 -5.26
N VAL A 61 21.81 -0.03 -4.07
CA VAL A 61 21.38 -1.17 -3.27
C VAL A 61 19.86 -1.23 -3.25
N THR A 62 19.32 -2.41 -3.55
CA THR A 62 17.87 -2.63 -3.51
C THR A 62 17.50 -3.28 -2.19
N ASN A 63 16.57 -2.66 -1.47
CA ASN A 63 16.10 -3.16 -0.18
C ASN A 63 14.63 -3.52 -0.27
N ASP A 64 14.23 -4.53 0.51
CA ASP A 64 12.81 -4.82 0.68
C ASP A 64 12.14 -3.67 1.42
N ALA A 65 10.91 -3.39 1.06
CA ALA A 65 10.18 -2.28 1.66
C ALA A 65 8.72 -2.63 1.83
N LEU A 66 8.14 -2.14 2.90
CA LEU A 66 6.69 -2.11 3.09
C LEU A 66 6.23 -0.73 2.69
N CYS A 67 5.32 -0.67 1.73
CA CYS A 67 4.76 0.59 1.26
C CYS A 67 3.33 0.73 1.71
N ILE A 68 2.94 1.93 2.09
CA ILE A 68 1.57 2.24 2.47
C ILE A 68 1.14 3.48 1.70
N GLU A 69 0.09 3.34 0.90
CA GLU A 69 -0.53 4.47 0.22
C GLU A 69 -1.77 4.86 0.99
N THR A 70 -1.91 6.13 1.29
CA THR A 70 -3.10 6.64 1.97
C THR A 70 -3.67 7.81 1.17
N CYS A 71 -4.99 7.94 1.18
CA CYS A 71 -5.67 9.03 0.52
C CYS A 71 -7.02 9.21 1.15
N ASP A 72 -7.44 10.44 1.27
CA ASP A 72 -8.77 10.72 1.77
C ASP A 72 -9.55 11.49 0.71
N ASN A 73 -10.83 11.64 0.92
CA ASN A 73 -11.75 12.20 -0.05
C ASN A 73 -11.38 13.62 -0.48
N ASP A 74 -10.78 14.38 0.43
CA ASP A 74 -10.42 15.77 0.17
C ASP A 74 -9.03 15.92 -0.46
N ASP A 75 -8.26 14.84 -0.53
CA ASP A 75 -6.93 14.86 -1.12
C ASP A 75 -7.04 14.77 -2.65
N GLU A 76 -6.14 15.43 -3.35
CA GLU A 76 -6.06 15.32 -4.81
C GLU A 76 -5.25 14.10 -5.23
N GLN A 77 -4.31 13.68 -4.39
CA GLN A 77 -3.43 12.54 -4.65
C GLN A 77 -3.25 11.76 -3.38
N GLY A 78 -2.89 10.48 -3.52
CA GLY A 78 -2.48 9.67 -2.40
C GLY A 78 -1.05 10.00 -1.99
N ILE A 79 -0.71 9.69 -0.75
CA ILE A 79 0.63 9.81 -0.21
C ILE A 79 1.19 8.41 -0.05
N VAL A 80 2.44 8.20 -0.44
CA VAL A 80 3.12 6.91 -0.28
C VAL A 80 4.16 7.04 0.80
N LEU A 81 4.05 6.19 1.82
CA LEU A 81 5.03 6.06 2.88
C LEU A 81 5.70 4.70 2.71
N ALA A 82 6.95 4.60 3.07
CA ALA A 82 7.67 3.34 2.96
C ALA A 82 8.63 3.14 4.12
N MET A 83 8.81 1.89 4.48
CA MET A 83 9.76 1.47 5.50
C MET A 83 10.58 0.34 4.89
N THR A 84 11.91 0.50 4.85
CA THR A 84 12.76 -0.59 4.39
C THR A 84 13.03 -1.53 5.55
N TYR A 85 13.24 -2.79 5.23
CA TYR A 85 13.55 -3.78 6.24
C TYR A 85 14.58 -4.77 5.70
N CYS A 86 15.33 -5.35 6.62
CA CYS A 86 16.33 -6.37 6.29
C CYS A 86 15.90 -7.69 6.90
N ARG A 87 15.70 -8.69 6.04
CA ARG A 87 15.22 -10.00 6.51
C ARG A 87 16.27 -10.73 7.32
N ASP A 88 17.55 -10.47 7.01
CA ASP A 88 18.64 -11.22 7.63
C ASP A 88 18.80 -10.90 9.11
N ASP A 89 18.64 -9.64 9.49
CA ASP A 89 18.86 -9.21 10.85
C ASP A 89 17.64 -8.60 11.51
N GLY A 90 16.53 -8.52 10.78
CA GLY A 90 15.28 -7.98 11.32
C GLY A 90 15.27 -6.48 11.52
N SER A 91 16.31 -5.78 11.06
CA SER A 91 16.34 -4.33 11.21
C SER A 91 15.38 -3.67 10.22
N ASN A 92 14.92 -2.47 10.56
CA ASN A 92 14.07 -1.69 9.68
C ASN A 92 14.36 -0.22 9.83
N SER A 93 13.98 0.55 8.82
CA SER A 93 14.03 2.02 8.90
C SER A 93 12.74 2.54 9.50
N ASN A 94 12.70 3.82 9.77
CA ASN A 94 11.45 4.49 10.11
C ASN A 94 10.58 4.59 8.87
N LEU A 95 9.30 4.73 9.10
CA LEU A 95 8.35 4.97 8.01
C LEU A 95 8.57 6.40 7.51
N GLU A 96 8.79 6.54 6.22
CA GLU A 96 9.13 7.83 5.61
C GLU A 96 8.28 8.10 4.39
N PHE A 97 8.04 9.38 4.12
CA PHE A 97 7.35 9.80 2.92
C PHE A 97 8.27 9.59 1.71
N VAL A 98 7.78 8.93 0.68
CA VAL A 98 8.58 8.68 -0.52
C VAL A 98 7.96 9.25 -1.79
N GLY A 99 6.72 9.66 -1.78
CA GLY A 99 6.13 10.27 -2.97
C GLY A 99 4.61 10.28 -2.95
N TYR A 100 4.06 10.59 -4.11
CA TYR A 100 2.62 10.66 -4.32
C TYR A 100 2.18 9.55 -5.25
N ALA A 101 0.93 9.16 -5.13
CA ALA A 101 0.32 8.18 -6.00
C ALA A 101 -1.02 8.71 -6.49
N GLU A 102 -1.48 8.16 -7.59
CA GLU A 102 -2.78 8.51 -8.14
C GLU A 102 -3.88 8.15 -7.14
N LYS A 103 -4.83 9.07 -6.94
CA LYS A 103 -5.99 8.84 -6.09
C LYS A 103 -6.83 7.71 -6.68
N LEU A 104 -7.13 6.70 -5.88
CA LEU A 104 -7.91 5.54 -6.33
C LEU A 104 -9.39 5.65 -5.96
N LEU A 105 -9.77 6.63 -5.14
CA LEU A 105 -11.17 6.90 -4.85
C LEU A 105 -11.87 7.42 -6.10
N PRO A 106 -13.16 7.06 -6.28
CA PRO A 106 -13.94 7.56 -7.41
C PRO A 106 -14.10 9.05 -7.42
#